data_ed0d5a54e0c99c3652064d84875f8c63
#
_entry.id   ed0d5a54e0c99c3652064d84875f8c63
#
_cell.length_a   1.000
_cell.length_b   1.000
_cell.length_c   1.000
_cell.angle_alpha   90.00
_cell.angle_beta   90.00
_cell.angle_gamma   90.00
#
_symmetry.space_group_name_H-M   'P 1'
#
loop_
_entity.id
_entity.type
_entity.pdbx_description
1 polymer ?
#
loop_
_entity_poly.entity_id
_entity_poly.type
_entity_poly.pdbx_seq_one_letter_code
_entity_poly.pdbx_strand_id
1 'polypeptide(L)'
;MRREGISIPHSNYGPGFWHSTWADGGGAFTAGERGRLLAGHWPQLEIPPGSAVLVPMSGKSPDMAWLAAHGFGVVGVEISPIACEAFFAEHRIAAERAAAGPFVRWQGGGVTILQGDFFDLDCTYAAALDRGGLVALPYQDRHRYAQHLRRRLEPGGVLLLVTVEYDPARRSGPPFPVFPDEARQLFPGAVERSRQPLRRARWTAVGGADAVVWVMRTN
;
A
#
# COMPACT_ATOMS: atom_id res chain seq x y z
N MET A 1 2.00 -11.24 -34.08
CA MET A 1 1.56 -12.31 -33.18
C MET A 1 1.17 -11.67 -31.87
N ARG A 2 -0.13 -11.52 -31.59
CA ARG A 2 -0.64 -11.04 -30.29
C ARG A 2 -0.48 -12.19 -29.33
N ARG A 3 0.25 -11.98 -28.22
CA ARG A 3 0.29 -12.94 -27.10
C ARG A 3 -1.09 -12.88 -26.42
N GLU A 4 -1.86 -13.95 -26.60
CA GLU A 4 -3.07 -14.14 -25.79
C GLU A 4 -2.64 -14.29 -24.34
N GLY A 5 -2.90 -13.24 -23.54
CA GLY A 5 -2.71 -13.29 -22.10
C GLY A 5 -3.69 -14.28 -21.50
N ILE A 6 -3.18 -15.28 -20.80
CA ILE A 6 -3.98 -16.17 -19.96
C ILE A 6 -4.69 -15.27 -18.95
N SER A 7 -5.99 -15.06 -19.13
CA SER A 7 -6.84 -14.37 -18.17
C SER A 7 -6.96 -15.27 -16.94
N ILE A 8 -6.16 -14.98 -15.91
CA ILE A 8 -6.35 -15.58 -14.58
C ILE A 8 -7.65 -15.00 -14.05
N PRO A 9 -8.61 -15.82 -13.58
CA PRO A 9 -9.86 -15.27 -13.03
C PRO A 9 -9.52 -14.32 -11.88
N HIS A 10 -9.92 -13.07 -12.03
CA HIS A 10 -9.77 -12.06 -10.98
C HIS A 10 -10.54 -12.53 -9.75
N SER A 11 -9.92 -12.43 -8.59
CA SER A 11 -10.62 -12.64 -7.31
C SER A 11 -11.82 -11.67 -7.23
N ASN A 12 -12.80 -11.97 -6.37
CA ASN A 12 -13.94 -11.07 -6.10
C ASN A 12 -13.51 -9.67 -5.60
N TYR A 13 -12.20 -9.45 -5.40
CA TYR A 13 -11.58 -8.21 -4.92
C TYR A 13 -10.75 -7.50 -6.01
N GLY A 14 -11.14 -7.66 -7.27
CA GLY A 14 -10.54 -6.97 -8.42
C GLY A 14 -10.93 -5.48 -8.50
N PRO A 15 -10.55 -4.80 -9.61
CA PRO A 15 -10.80 -3.36 -9.81
C PRO A 15 -12.24 -2.92 -9.53
N GLY A 16 -13.24 -3.68 -9.99
CA GLY A 16 -14.65 -3.38 -9.79
C GLY A 16 -15.06 -3.31 -8.31
N PHE A 17 -14.53 -4.22 -7.48
CA PHE A 17 -14.75 -4.19 -6.04
C PHE A 17 -14.20 -2.90 -5.41
N TRP A 18 -13.00 -2.49 -5.79
CA TRP A 18 -12.37 -1.29 -5.24
C TRP A 18 -13.06 -0.01 -5.72
N HIS A 19 -13.50 0.05 -6.97
CA HIS A 19 -14.30 1.18 -7.47
C HIS A 19 -15.59 1.34 -6.67
N SER A 20 -16.34 0.25 -6.44
CA SER A 20 -17.55 0.28 -5.60
C SER A 20 -17.23 0.66 -4.15
N THR A 21 -16.18 0.08 -3.57
CA THR A 21 -15.78 0.39 -2.19
C THR A 21 -15.50 1.89 -2.00
N TRP A 22 -14.81 2.52 -2.95
CA TRP A 22 -14.52 3.95 -2.89
C TRP A 22 -15.75 4.81 -3.17
N ALA A 23 -16.66 4.39 -4.06
CA ALA A 23 -17.94 5.06 -4.29
C ALA A 23 -18.82 5.06 -3.02
N ASP A 24 -18.75 3.98 -2.23
CA ASP A 24 -19.48 3.86 -0.95
C ASP A 24 -18.72 4.52 0.23
N GLY A 25 -17.73 5.38 -0.03
CA GLY A 25 -17.02 6.16 0.98
C GLY A 25 -15.69 5.56 1.47
N GLY A 26 -15.18 4.48 0.85
CA GLY A 26 -13.82 3.95 1.08
C GLY A 26 -13.61 3.23 2.42
N GLY A 27 -14.59 3.19 3.27
CA GLY A 27 -14.67 2.36 4.48
C GLY A 27 -13.45 2.40 5.41
N ALA A 28 -13.05 1.23 5.87
CA ALA A 28 -12.09 1.02 6.95
C ALA A 28 -10.62 1.40 6.63
N PHE A 29 -10.27 1.58 5.37
CA PHE A 29 -8.89 1.85 4.94
C PHE A 29 -8.41 3.29 5.21
N THR A 30 -9.34 4.21 5.45
CA THR A 30 -9.03 5.64 5.65
C THR A 30 -8.81 6.04 7.10
N ALA A 31 -9.11 5.17 8.04
CA ALA A 31 -9.17 5.48 9.47
C ALA A 31 -7.96 4.89 10.22
N GLY A 32 -6.73 5.17 9.80
CA GLY A 32 -5.49 4.78 10.49
C GLY A 32 -5.07 5.79 11.59
N GLU A 33 -4.21 5.37 12.50
CA GLU A 33 -3.44 6.28 13.36
C GLU A 33 -2.47 7.04 12.46
N ARG A 34 -2.86 8.28 12.12
CA ARG A 34 -2.12 9.12 11.17
C ARG A 34 -0.68 9.32 11.63
N GLY A 35 0.28 8.89 10.80
CA GLY A 35 1.69 9.23 10.96
C GLY A 35 2.46 8.60 12.12
N ARG A 36 1.83 8.16 13.21
CA ARG A 36 2.57 7.67 14.41
C ARG A 36 3.42 6.44 14.12
N LEU A 37 2.90 5.49 13.37
CA LEU A 37 3.65 4.30 13.00
C LEU A 37 4.83 4.66 12.11
N LEU A 38 4.60 5.52 11.12
CA LEU A 38 5.64 6.00 10.21
C LEU A 38 6.70 6.79 10.96
N ALA A 39 6.32 7.76 11.80
CA ALA A 39 7.24 8.55 12.61
C ALA A 39 8.12 7.70 13.53
N GLY A 40 7.59 6.56 14.01
CA GLY A 40 8.33 5.64 14.88
C GLY A 40 9.31 4.72 14.15
N HIS A 41 9.10 4.43 12.88
CA HIS A 41 9.90 3.43 12.16
C HIS A 41 10.67 4.00 10.96
N TRP A 42 10.11 4.94 10.23
CA TRP A 42 10.68 5.45 8.98
C TRP A 42 12.06 6.08 9.14
N PRO A 43 12.34 6.93 10.15
CA PRO A 43 13.67 7.54 10.33
C PRO A 43 14.79 6.50 10.55
N GLN A 44 14.45 5.34 11.12
CA GLN A 44 15.41 4.26 11.39
C GLN A 44 15.80 3.46 10.13
N LEU A 45 15.13 3.71 9.01
CA LEU A 45 15.42 3.04 7.74
C LEU A 45 16.59 3.67 7.00
N GLU A 46 17.02 4.87 7.41
CA GLU A 46 18.16 5.61 6.83
C GLU A 46 18.04 5.81 5.32
N ILE A 47 16.79 6.04 4.85
CA ILE A 47 16.52 6.34 3.45
C ILE A 47 16.98 7.77 3.18
N PRO A 48 17.83 8.00 2.15
CA PRO A 48 18.34 9.33 1.87
C PRO A 48 17.22 10.35 1.59
N PRO A 49 17.31 11.59 2.09
CA PRO A 49 16.37 12.65 1.74
C PRO A 49 16.27 12.86 0.23
N GLY A 50 15.08 13.16 -0.28
CA GLY A 50 14.83 13.29 -1.71
C GLY A 50 14.61 11.98 -2.45
N SER A 51 14.81 10.83 -1.80
CA SER A 51 14.53 9.52 -2.42
C SER A 51 13.07 9.40 -2.86
N ALA A 52 12.87 8.69 -3.97
CA ALA A 52 11.53 8.31 -4.42
C ALA A 52 10.99 7.13 -3.61
N VAL A 53 9.78 7.29 -3.06
CA VAL A 53 9.10 6.29 -2.23
C VAL A 53 7.82 5.83 -2.91
N LEU A 54 7.71 4.54 -3.16
CA LEU A 54 6.53 3.90 -3.72
C LEU A 54 5.50 3.60 -2.62
N VAL A 55 4.24 3.93 -2.85
CA VAL A 55 3.10 3.51 -2.02
C VAL A 55 2.12 2.73 -2.90
N PRO A 56 2.20 1.40 -2.95
CA PRO A 56 1.34 0.59 -3.80
C PRO A 56 -0.10 0.54 -3.26
N MET A 57 -1.09 0.49 -4.17
CA MET A 57 -2.52 0.46 -3.82
C MET A 57 -2.87 1.50 -2.77
N SER A 58 -2.44 2.75 -3.04
CA SER A 58 -2.28 3.79 -2.03
C SER A 58 -3.59 4.29 -1.43
N GLY A 59 -4.71 4.12 -2.12
CA GLY A 59 -5.95 4.76 -1.72
C GLY A 59 -5.76 6.27 -1.56
N LYS A 60 -6.32 6.79 -0.49
CA LYS A 60 -6.08 8.15 -0.02
C LYS A 60 -5.24 8.18 1.27
N SER A 61 -4.19 7.34 1.34
CA SER A 61 -3.36 7.21 2.53
C SER A 61 -2.75 8.55 2.97
N PRO A 62 -2.98 8.99 4.22
CA PRO A 62 -2.34 10.20 4.75
C PRO A 62 -0.82 10.04 4.90
N ASP A 63 -0.30 8.82 4.84
CA ASP A 63 1.13 8.56 4.92
C ASP A 63 1.89 9.15 3.72
N MET A 64 1.24 9.26 2.55
CA MET A 64 1.83 9.93 1.39
C MET A 64 2.11 11.43 1.67
N ALA A 65 1.15 12.12 2.28
CA ALA A 65 1.35 13.52 2.67
C ALA A 65 2.41 13.67 3.76
N TRP A 66 2.48 12.72 4.69
CA TRP A 66 3.52 12.69 5.72
C TRP A 66 4.91 12.52 5.10
N LEU A 67 5.10 11.57 4.20
CA LEU A 67 6.37 11.33 3.50
C LEU A 67 6.80 12.57 2.70
N ALA A 68 5.89 13.19 1.93
CA ALA A 68 6.18 14.40 1.18
C ALA A 68 6.61 15.57 2.09
N ALA A 69 5.93 15.74 3.23
CA ALA A 69 6.29 16.76 4.22
C ALA A 69 7.67 16.52 4.87
N HIS A 70 8.19 15.27 4.81
CA HIS A 70 9.53 14.91 5.29
C HIS A 70 10.58 14.86 4.16
N GLY A 71 10.29 15.45 3.01
CA GLY A 71 11.25 15.67 1.93
C GLY A 71 11.46 14.49 0.99
N PHE A 72 10.55 13.50 0.98
CA PHE A 72 10.58 12.38 0.02
C PHE A 72 9.74 12.70 -1.22
N GLY A 73 10.19 12.24 -2.38
CA GLY A 73 9.36 12.19 -3.59
C GLY A 73 8.40 11.01 -3.51
N VAL A 74 7.08 11.26 -3.41
CA VAL A 74 6.11 10.17 -3.18
C VAL A 74 5.41 9.78 -4.46
N VAL A 75 5.38 8.47 -4.76
CA VAL A 75 4.62 7.91 -5.88
C VAL A 75 3.63 6.89 -5.36
N GLY A 76 2.35 7.28 -5.31
CA GLY A 76 1.24 6.37 -5.07
C GLY A 76 0.80 5.68 -6.36
N VAL A 77 0.31 4.45 -6.27
CA VAL A 77 -0.43 3.81 -7.37
C VAL A 77 -1.80 3.41 -6.85
N GLU A 78 -2.85 3.88 -7.53
CA GLU A 78 -4.24 3.66 -7.08
C GLU A 78 -5.15 3.43 -8.29
N ILE A 79 -6.01 2.43 -8.22
CA ILE A 79 -6.91 2.08 -9.33
C ILE A 79 -8.13 2.99 -9.39
N SER A 80 -8.58 3.51 -8.24
CA SER A 80 -9.81 4.30 -8.14
C SER A 80 -9.56 5.80 -8.34
N PRO A 81 -10.17 6.43 -9.36
CA PRO A 81 -10.11 7.88 -9.52
C PRO A 81 -10.73 8.62 -8.33
N ILE A 82 -11.73 8.03 -7.67
CA ILE A 82 -12.40 8.62 -6.49
C ILE A 82 -11.40 8.73 -5.33
N ALA A 83 -10.57 7.69 -5.11
CA ALA A 83 -9.55 7.72 -4.07
C ALA A 83 -8.44 8.75 -4.38
N CYS A 84 -8.02 8.84 -5.64
CA CYS A 84 -7.05 9.83 -6.08
C CYS A 84 -7.56 11.26 -5.83
N GLU A 85 -8.78 11.56 -6.28
CA GLU A 85 -9.39 12.87 -6.07
C GLU A 85 -9.55 13.20 -4.58
N ALA A 86 -10.07 12.23 -3.80
CA ALA A 86 -10.28 12.38 -2.37
C ALA A 86 -8.97 12.65 -1.62
N PHE A 87 -7.84 12.02 -2.02
CA PHE A 87 -6.55 12.31 -1.40
C PHE A 87 -6.19 13.80 -1.54
N PHE A 88 -6.19 14.34 -2.74
CA PHE A 88 -5.82 15.73 -2.99
C PHE A 88 -6.80 16.73 -2.35
N ALA A 89 -8.09 16.45 -2.42
CA ALA A 89 -9.13 17.30 -1.81
C ALA A 89 -9.01 17.34 -0.28
N GLU A 90 -8.86 16.19 0.39
CA GLU A 90 -8.76 16.12 1.85
C GLU A 90 -7.48 16.77 2.40
N HIS A 91 -6.40 16.77 1.62
CA HIS A 91 -5.15 17.45 1.98
C HIS A 91 -5.09 18.89 1.50
N ARG A 92 -6.12 19.38 0.79
CA ARG A 92 -6.20 20.74 0.22
C ARG A 92 -5.03 21.05 -0.71
N ILE A 93 -4.64 20.06 -1.52
CA ILE A 93 -3.56 20.17 -2.50
C ILE A 93 -4.20 20.29 -3.88
N ALA A 94 -3.83 21.34 -4.63
CA ALA A 94 -4.17 21.44 -6.04
C ALA A 94 -3.37 20.39 -6.83
N ALA A 95 -4.07 19.57 -7.62
CA ALA A 95 -3.45 18.53 -8.42
C ALA A 95 -3.57 18.83 -9.91
N GLU A 96 -2.46 18.69 -10.62
CA GLU A 96 -2.43 18.63 -12.08
C GLU A 96 -2.66 17.19 -12.54
N ARG A 97 -3.34 17.05 -13.69
CA ARG A 97 -3.61 15.73 -14.30
C ARG A 97 -3.01 15.67 -15.69
N ALA A 98 -2.36 14.55 -16.02
CA ALA A 98 -1.82 14.29 -17.35
C ALA A 98 -1.83 12.79 -17.67
N ALA A 99 -1.90 12.45 -18.95
CA ALA A 99 -1.68 11.08 -19.38
C ALA A 99 -0.21 10.66 -19.14
N ALA A 100 0.02 9.43 -18.68
CA ALA A 100 1.34 8.89 -18.39
C ALA A 100 1.37 7.36 -18.69
N GLY A 101 1.49 7.01 -19.97
CA GLY A 101 1.44 5.63 -20.43
C GLY A 101 0.10 4.97 -20.09
N PRO A 102 0.10 3.85 -19.33
CA PRO A 102 -1.13 3.16 -18.93
C PRO A 102 -1.87 3.87 -17.78
N PHE A 103 -1.29 4.97 -17.26
CA PHE A 103 -1.82 5.69 -16.09
C PHE A 103 -2.37 7.07 -16.46
N VAL A 104 -3.24 7.60 -15.59
CA VAL A 104 -3.46 9.03 -15.44
C VAL A 104 -2.65 9.50 -14.24
N ARG A 105 -1.70 10.41 -14.48
CA ARG A 105 -0.88 11.00 -13.42
C ARG A 105 -1.61 12.17 -12.78
N TRP A 106 -1.69 12.16 -11.46
CA TRP A 106 -2.13 13.25 -10.61
C TRP A 106 -0.93 13.75 -9.82
N GLN A 107 -0.62 15.04 -9.84
CA GLN A 107 0.59 15.56 -9.21
C GLN A 107 0.34 16.88 -8.49
N GLY A 108 0.80 16.97 -7.23
CA GLY A 108 0.73 18.18 -6.40
C GLY A 108 1.33 17.97 -5.03
N GLY A 109 1.86 19.01 -4.39
CA GLY A 109 2.35 18.96 -3.01
C GLY A 109 3.44 17.92 -2.72
N GLY A 110 4.30 17.62 -3.69
CA GLY A 110 5.34 16.59 -3.52
C GLY A 110 4.85 15.14 -3.67
N VAL A 111 3.57 14.94 -3.99
CA VAL A 111 2.97 13.63 -4.21
C VAL A 111 2.56 13.47 -5.67
N THR A 112 2.90 12.35 -6.26
CA THR A 112 2.37 11.86 -7.53
C THR A 112 1.50 10.63 -7.26
N ILE A 113 0.27 10.57 -7.80
CA ILE A 113 -0.52 9.34 -7.83
C ILE A 113 -0.67 8.93 -9.28
N LEU A 114 -0.25 7.70 -9.59
CA LEU A 114 -0.47 7.04 -10.87
C LEU A 114 -1.79 6.27 -10.76
N GLN A 115 -2.84 6.82 -11.34
CA GLN A 115 -4.14 6.17 -11.37
C GLN A 115 -4.14 5.09 -12.43
N GLY A 116 -4.21 3.83 -12.02
CA GLY A 116 -4.20 2.66 -12.89
C GLY A 116 -3.89 1.37 -12.13
N ASP A 117 -3.67 0.28 -12.87
CA ASP A 117 -3.34 -1.02 -12.27
C ASP A 117 -1.88 -1.01 -11.77
N PHE A 118 -1.69 -1.40 -10.52
CA PHE A 118 -0.35 -1.51 -9.92
C PHE A 118 0.57 -2.47 -10.72
N PHE A 119 0.01 -3.47 -11.34
CA PHE A 119 0.78 -4.44 -12.12
C PHE A 119 1.32 -3.90 -13.46
N ASP A 120 0.85 -2.73 -13.91
CA ASP A 120 1.38 -2.03 -15.08
C ASP A 120 2.58 -1.13 -14.74
N LEU A 121 2.92 -0.97 -13.44
CA LEU A 121 4.07 -0.19 -13.01
C LEU A 121 5.37 -0.94 -13.34
N ASP A 122 6.31 -0.28 -14.00
CA ASP A 122 7.62 -0.85 -14.39
C ASP A 122 8.84 -0.14 -13.78
N CYS A 123 8.67 1.07 -13.26
CA CYS A 123 9.73 1.84 -12.59
C CYS A 123 10.15 1.21 -11.25
N THR A 124 11.38 1.51 -10.81
CA THR A 124 11.93 1.11 -9.51
C THR A 124 12.14 2.30 -8.59
N TYR A 125 12.21 2.03 -7.28
CA TYR A 125 12.22 3.04 -6.23
C TYR A 125 13.20 2.66 -5.13
N ALA A 126 13.83 3.66 -4.50
CA ALA A 126 14.74 3.46 -3.38
C ALA A 126 14.03 2.87 -2.14
N ALA A 127 12.75 3.15 -2.00
CA ALA A 127 11.95 2.60 -0.90
C ALA A 127 10.49 2.39 -1.29
N ALA A 128 9.81 1.52 -0.53
CA ALA A 128 8.36 1.37 -0.60
C ALA A 128 7.73 1.33 0.81
N LEU A 129 6.53 1.90 0.91
CA LEU A 129 5.67 1.80 2.07
C LEU A 129 4.40 1.02 1.69
N ASP A 130 4.26 -0.19 2.16
CA ASP A 130 3.04 -0.97 2.03
C ASP A 130 2.28 -1.01 3.37
N ARG A 131 1.24 -0.21 3.47
CA ARG A 131 0.33 -0.16 4.62
C ARG A 131 -1.13 -0.28 4.19
N GLY A 132 -1.42 -1.20 3.35
CA GLY A 132 -2.79 -1.41 2.86
C GLY A 132 -2.88 -2.27 1.62
N GLY A 133 -1.81 -2.35 0.84
CA GLY A 133 -1.77 -3.13 -0.39
C GLY A 133 -1.85 -4.63 -0.14
N LEU A 134 -0.89 -5.21 0.55
CA LEU A 134 -0.87 -6.65 0.81
C LEU A 134 -2.11 -7.15 1.54
N VAL A 135 -2.53 -6.43 2.58
CA VAL A 135 -3.69 -6.82 3.40
C VAL A 135 -5.04 -6.58 2.71
N ALA A 136 -5.06 -5.84 1.61
CA ALA A 136 -6.24 -5.66 0.77
C ALA A 136 -6.52 -6.88 -0.12
N LEU A 137 -5.54 -7.75 -0.29
CA LEU A 137 -5.59 -8.87 -1.22
C LEU A 137 -5.90 -10.20 -0.51
N PRO A 138 -6.76 -11.04 -1.08
CA PRO A 138 -6.95 -12.40 -0.62
C PRO A 138 -5.67 -13.22 -0.87
N TYR A 139 -5.53 -14.31 -0.12
CA TYR A 139 -4.31 -15.14 -0.09
C TYR A 139 -3.76 -15.51 -1.47
N GLN A 140 -4.63 -15.92 -2.41
CA GLN A 140 -4.23 -16.37 -3.75
C GLN A 140 -3.54 -15.28 -4.61
N ASP A 141 -3.81 -14.00 -4.33
CA ASP A 141 -3.26 -12.88 -5.13
C ASP A 141 -1.95 -12.32 -4.56
N ARG A 142 -1.62 -12.65 -3.31
CA ARG A 142 -0.50 -12.05 -2.56
C ARG A 142 0.85 -12.42 -3.10
N HIS A 143 1.03 -13.65 -3.59
CA HIS A 143 2.32 -14.07 -4.16
C HIS A 143 2.68 -13.25 -5.41
N ARG A 144 1.73 -13.07 -6.33
CA ARG A 144 1.91 -12.23 -7.52
C ARG A 144 2.22 -10.78 -7.11
N TYR A 145 1.46 -10.25 -6.17
CA TYR A 145 1.66 -8.90 -5.65
C TYR A 145 3.04 -8.71 -5.03
N ALA A 146 3.43 -9.57 -4.09
CA ALA A 146 4.72 -9.48 -3.42
C ALA A 146 5.90 -9.61 -4.40
N GLN A 147 5.79 -10.51 -5.39
CA GLN A 147 6.80 -10.64 -6.44
C GLN A 147 6.91 -9.35 -7.26
N HIS A 148 5.78 -8.74 -7.63
CA HIS A 148 5.77 -7.49 -8.38
C HIS A 148 6.35 -6.36 -7.54
N LEU A 149 5.92 -6.18 -6.29
CA LEU A 149 6.42 -5.13 -5.39
C LEU A 149 7.94 -5.23 -5.18
N ARG A 150 8.47 -6.43 -4.95
CA ARG A 150 9.93 -6.62 -4.81
C ARG A 150 10.71 -6.19 -6.05
N ARG A 151 10.16 -6.41 -7.26
CA ARG A 151 10.76 -5.96 -8.52
C ARG A 151 10.69 -4.44 -8.71
N ARG A 152 9.87 -3.73 -7.92
CA ARG A 152 9.78 -2.25 -7.94
C ARG A 152 10.73 -1.59 -6.95
N LEU A 153 11.54 -2.36 -6.25
CA LEU A 153 12.60 -1.85 -5.41
C LEU A 153 13.95 -1.92 -6.15
N GLU A 154 14.73 -0.87 -6.00
CA GLU A 154 16.12 -0.81 -6.46
C GLU A 154 16.99 -1.82 -5.67
N PRO A 155 18.17 -2.20 -6.18
CA PRO A 155 19.18 -2.91 -5.36
C PRO A 155 19.49 -2.09 -4.11
N GLY A 156 19.48 -2.73 -2.94
CA GLY A 156 19.59 -2.05 -1.64
C GLY A 156 18.34 -1.31 -1.17
N GLY A 157 17.28 -1.32 -1.97
CA GLY A 157 16.01 -0.65 -1.66
C GLY A 157 15.30 -1.22 -0.43
N VAL A 158 14.48 -0.40 0.23
CA VAL A 158 13.87 -0.71 1.52
C VAL A 158 12.36 -0.82 1.41
N LEU A 159 11.79 -1.88 1.94
CA LEU A 159 10.34 -2.02 2.16
C LEU A 159 10.01 -1.87 3.64
N LEU A 160 9.13 -0.91 3.96
CA LEU A 160 8.38 -0.90 5.21
C LEU A 160 6.99 -1.50 4.92
N LEU A 161 6.72 -2.67 5.47
CA LEU A 161 5.45 -3.38 5.32
C LEU A 161 4.69 -3.40 6.64
N VAL A 162 3.40 -3.10 6.59
CA VAL A 162 2.51 -3.20 7.75
C VAL A 162 1.43 -4.23 7.47
N THR A 163 1.41 -5.30 8.25
CA THR A 163 0.38 -6.34 8.20
C THR A 163 -0.57 -6.24 9.39
N VAL A 164 -1.68 -6.95 9.31
CA VAL A 164 -2.62 -7.11 10.42
C VAL A 164 -2.78 -8.61 10.73
N GLU A 165 -2.85 -8.94 12.02
CA GLU A 165 -3.13 -10.30 12.48
C GLU A 165 -4.38 -10.30 13.33
N TYR A 166 -5.29 -11.21 13.06
CA TYR A 166 -6.51 -11.46 13.82
C TYR A 166 -7.05 -12.85 13.46
N ASP A 167 -7.99 -13.37 14.23
CA ASP A 167 -8.66 -14.65 13.96
C ASP A 167 -9.53 -14.56 12.68
N PRO A 168 -9.16 -15.22 11.57
CA PRO A 168 -9.90 -15.15 10.31
C PRO A 168 -11.32 -15.74 10.40
N ALA A 169 -11.61 -16.58 11.39
CA ALA A 169 -12.95 -17.10 11.63
C ALA A 169 -13.92 -16.02 12.11
N ARG A 170 -13.41 -14.90 12.63
CA ARG A 170 -14.21 -13.81 13.17
C ARG A 170 -14.42 -12.63 12.19
N ARG A 171 -13.67 -12.62 11.10
CA ARG A 171 -13.75 -11.56 10.09
C ARG A 171 -13.21 -12.04 8.74
N SER A 172 -13.94 -11.82 7.67
CA SER A 172 -13.60 -12.24 6.31
C SER A 172 -12.65 -11.31 5.54
N GLY A 173 -12.31 -10.13 6.07
CA GLY A 173 -11.52 -9.11 5.33
C GLY A 173 -12.34 -8.37 4.26
N PRO A 174 -11.75 -7.44 3.47
CA PRO A 174 -10.49 -6.80 3.75
C PRO A 174 -10.55 -5.80 4.95
N PRO A 175 -9.44 -5.49 5.61
CA PRO A 175 -8.12 -6.08 5.41
C PRO A 175 -8.11 -7.55 5.83
N PHE A 176 -7.35 -8.38 5.11
CA PHE A 176 -7.16 -9.79 5.43
C PHE A 176 -5.96 -9.97 6.38
N PRO A 177 -5.98 -10.95 7.29
CA PRO A 177 -4.84 -11.22 8.14
C PRO A 177 -3.68 -11.78 7.33
N VAL A 178 -2.45 -11.39 7.72
CA VAL A 178 -1.19 -11.92 7.18
C VAL A 178 -0.34 -12.33 8.36
N PHE A 179 -0.06 -13.62 8.47
CA PHE A 179 0.70 -14.19 9.58
C PHE A 179 2.22 -14.17 9.31
N PRO A 180 3.06 -14.27 10.36
CA PRO A 180 4.51 -14.12 10.24
C PRO A 180 5.17 -15.04 9.21
N ASP A 181 4.75 -16.29 9.13
CA ASP A 181 5.34 -17.25 8.20
C ASP A 181 5.01 -16.89 6.75
N GLU A 182 3.78 -16.45 6.49
CA GLU A 182 3.37 -15.94 5.18
C GLU A 182 4.15 -14.66 4.82
N ALA A 183 4.28 -13.71 5.75
CA ALA A 183 5.03 -12.48 5.52
C ALA A 183 6.49 -12.76 5.13
N ARG A 184 7.17 -13.69 5.85
CA ARG A 184 8.55 -14.10 5.53
C ARG A 184 8.66 -14.87 4.21
N GLN A 185 7.65 -15.68 3.87
CA GLN A 185 7.61 -16.39 2.58
C GLN A 185 7.45 -15.42 1.41
N LEU A 186 6.57 -14.44 1.55
CA LEU A 186 6.30 -13.43 0.51
C LEU A 186 7.46 -12.45 0.34
N PHE A 187 8.11 -12.09 1.45
CA PHE A 187 9.22 -11.13 1.52
C PHE A 187 10.42 -11.75 2.24
N PRO A 188 11.21 -12.62 1.55
CA PRO A 188 12.41 -13.22 2.13
C PRO A 188 13.35 -12.14 2.67
N GLY A 189 13.86 -12.35 3.89
CA GLY A 189 14.69 -11.36 4.58
C GLY A 189 13.93 -10.29 5.34
N ALA A 190 12.59 -10.30 5.33
CA ALA A 190 11.79 -9.39 6.14
C ALA A 190 11.96 -9.71 7.65
N VAL A 191 12.24 -8.66 8.41
CA VAL A 191 12.42 -8.73 9.87
C VAL A 191 11.29 -7.98 10.55
N GLU A 192 10.62 -8.63 11.50
CA GLU A 192 9.64 -7.98 12.36
C GLU A 192 10.32 -6.92 13.23
N ARG A 193 9.82 -5.70 13.20
CA ARG A 193 10.34 -4.56 13.98
C ARG A 193 9.49 -4.23 15.17
N SER A 194 8.18 -4.35 15.05
CA SER A 194 7.25 -4.14 16.15
C SER A 194 5.93 -4.83 15.91
N ARG A 195 5.22 -5.08 17.02
CA ARG A 195 3.87 -5.61 17.06
C ARG A 195 3.06 -4.78 18.03
N GLN A 196 1.91 -4.27 17.60
CA GLN A 196 1.10 -3.38 18.40
C GLN A 196 -0.38 -3.74 18.33
N PRO A 197 -1.09 -3.83 19.47
CA PRO A 197 -2.52 -4.10 19.46
C PRO A 197 -3.30 -2.94 18.83
N LEU A 198 -4.21 -3.27 17.94
CA LEU A 198 -5.13 -2.33 17.32
C LEU A 198 -6.34 -2.09 18.25
N ARG A 199 -6.38 -0.94 18.92
CA ARG A 199 -7.33 -0.60 20.00
C ARG A 199 -8.66 0.02 19.51
N ARG A 200 -9.06 -0.17 18.24
CA ARG A 200 -10.33 0.36 17.72
C ARG A 200 -11.47 -0.61 17.95
N ALA A 201 -12.68 -0.08 18.16
CA ALA A 201 -13.89 -0.87 18.43
C ALA A 201 -14.10 -2.01 17.42
N ARG A 202 -13.84 -1.77 16.12
CA ARG A 202 -13.95 -2.81 15.09
C ARG A 202 -13.00 -4.02 15.29
N TRP A 203 -11.84 -3.80 15.91
CA TRP A 203 -10.87 -4.87 16.20
C TRP A 203 -11.20 -5.55 17.52
N THR A 204 -11.67 -4.79 18.51
CA THR A 204 -12.16 -5.36 19.77
C THR A 204 -13.35 -6.29 19.54
N ALA A 205 -14.25 -5.94 18.61
CA ALA A 205 -15.40 -6.75 18.24
C ALA A 205 -15.05 -8.13 17.65
N VAL A 206 -13.83 -8.29 17.10
CA VAL A 206 -13.34 -9.58 16.57
C VAL A 206 -12.34 -10.29 17.50
N GLY A 207 -12.31 -9.89 18.77
CA GLY A 207 -11.43 -10.51 19.78
C GLY A 207 -10.01 -9.95 19.81
N GLY A 208 -9.78 -8.82 19.15
CA GLY A 208 -8.48 -8.15 19.03
C GLY A 208 -7.82 -8.37 17.68
N ALA A 209 -6.87 -7.50 17.38
CA ALA A 209 -5.98 -7.62 16.23
C ALA A 209 -4.68 -6.90 16.53
N ASP A 210 -3.59 -7.32 15.90
CA ASP A 210 -2.29 -6.68 15.97
C ASP A 210 -1.90 -6.09 14.62
N ALA A 211 -1.31 -4.89 14.63
CA ALA A 211 -0.52 -4.39 13.53
C ALA A 211 0.93 -4.85 13.70
N VAL A 212 1.49 -5.45 12.67
CA VAL A 212 2.87 -5.92 12.68
C VAL A 212 3.67 -5.17 11.62
N VAL A 213 4.80 -4.61 12.04
CA VAL A 213 5.70 -3.84 11.16
C VAL A 213 6.90 -4.70 10.78
N TRP A 214 7.13 -4.80 9.50
CA TRP A 214 8.24 -5.53 8.89
C TRP A 214 9.13 -4.59 8.11
N VAL A 215 10.42 -4.86 8.13
CA VAL A 215 11.40 -4.19 7.27
C VAL A 215 12.16 -5.23 6.47
N MET A 216 12.26 -5.02 5.17
CA MET A 216 13.08 -5.81 4.25
C MET A 216 14.01 -4.87 3.49
N ARG A 217 15.25 -5.33 3.22
CA ARG A 217 16.15 -4.71 2.23
C ARG A 217 16.35 -5.68 1.07
N THR A 218 16.36 -5.17 -0.13
CA THR A 218 16.75 -5.93 -1.31
C THR A 218 18.28 -6.09 -1.34
N ASN A 219 18.73 -7.17 -1.93
CA ASN A 219 20.17 -7.38 -2.18
C ASN A 219 20.64 -6.54 -3.38
#